data_200ff8a443ec9748fd00afe5ebd21e6e
#
_entry.id   200ff8a443ec9748fd00afe5ebd21e6e
#
_cell.length_a   1.000
_cell.length_b   1.000
_cell.length_c   1.000
_cell.angle_alpha   90.00
_cell.angle_beta   90.00
_cell.angle_gamma   90.00
#
_symmetry.space_group_name_H-M   'P 1'
#
loop_
_entity.id
_entity.type
_entity.pdbx_description
1 polymer ?
#
loop_
_entity_poly.entity_id
_entity_poly.type
_entity_poly.pdbx_seq_one_letter_code
_entity_poly.pdbx_strand_id
1 'polypeptide(L)'
;MAHPGMTVASGIRPHPVAGAPLLCDARDHGLTGDGVTNDQPALAALVDLLGDAYEADGRARVIHCPPGVYSIRDAGTVWRSGVSLVGAGPGATRFALSNAGNRAEPVPLAFHTAQLHGADRERHLADCTFADFEIDGSQVASAEYSPLAKGLGLQYVVRGVFRNLYIHHTAATGLGCDFLQDCVIDRVLVVGCGRQDNGTEMGGAGIGVGIGGWGSIERLTIVNCSAVANATNGIFLELQESGGLRPRGIRVLGCHTQGNRFGISDWGANGLIVTACTMTGNLEAGFHVSAKGTTHTAGRGGILTDCVIDGNLRDGISIGNTPGPYTIRGNRVSGNGRHGYHQRSLGSVGQDRAEEIVIESNDFYGNSGDAIRFDRPVRDAMVVGNRIRNNGRQVAPAMTGHGDSVRYSEKSVVDRTATWPNDGHRGKVVRVGRAIAVVAANDADTLTLAPIRPGAFTAWSGDTPKPGTPYELPSPPPVRAGITVNAELTAATVRGNRIWDNRDPSTQTHGLWITDQGSCVECRVVDNDLAGNVDAAIRADTPPDGGRWERNYGHDDEG
;
A
#
# COMPACT_ATOMS: atom_id res chain seq x y z
N MET A 1 29.19 35.61 -28.91
CA MET A 1 30.03 34.48 -29.33
C MET A 1 29.07 33.36 -29.74
N ALA A 2 29.07 33.04 -31.04
CA ALA A 2 28.16 32.08 -31.63
C ALA A 2 28.70 30.65 -31.41
N HIS A 3 27.84 29.75 -30.94
CA HIS A 3 28.15 28.31 -30.89
C HIS A 3 27.93 27.69 -32.29
N PRO A 4 28.83 26.80 -32.73
CA PRO A 4 28.75 26.19 -34.06
C PRO A 4 27.62 25.14 -34.10
N GLY A 5 26.88 25.17 -35.21
CA GLY A 5 25.77 24.31 -35.48
C GLY A 5 26.15 22.83 -35.57
N MET A 6 25.39 22.01 -34.88
CA MET A 6 25.37 20.56 -35.07
C MET A 6 24.47 20.25 -36.27
N THR A 7 25.09 19.91 -37.39
CA THR A 7 24.42 19.36 -38.56
C THR A 7 23.85 17.99 -38.19
N VAL A 8 22.55 17.92 -38.04
CA VAL A 8 21.84 16.63 -37.96
C VAL A 8 21.93 16.01 -39.35
N ALA A 9 22.67 14.92 -39.47
CA ALA A 9 22.65 14.10 -40.69
C ALA A 9 21.19 13.69 -40.96
N SER A 10 20.66 14.07 -42.10
CA SER A 10 19.38 13.62 -42.63
C SER A 10 19.48 12.12 -42.91
N GLY A 11 19.25 11.31 -41.88
CA GLY A 11 19.04 9.88 -42.04
C GLY A 11 17.81 9.70 -42.93
N ILE A 12 17.96 8.91 -43.95
CA ILE A 12 16.90 8.43 -44.85
C ILE A 12 15.81 7.88 -43.97
N ARG A 13 14.68 8.59 -43.86
CA ARG A 13 13.49 8.00 -43.21
C ARG A 13 13.08 6.79 -44.06
N PRO A 14 12.94 5.61 -43.48
CA PRO A 14 12.39 4.51 -44.22
C PRO A 14 11.01 4.93 -44.74
N HIS A 15 10.69 4.57 -45.96
CA HIS A 15 9.39 4.83 -46.56
C HIS A 15 8.29 4.32 -45.63
N PRO A 16 7.20 5.07 -45.46
CA PRO A 16 6.09 4.59 -44.62
C PRO A 16 5.70 3.20 -45.12
N VAL A 17 5.68 2.23 -44.23
CA VAL A 17 5.21 0.88 -44.49
C VAL A 17 3.68 0.98 -44.67
N ALA A 18 3.27 1.36 -45.88
CA ALA A 18 1.85 1.41 -46.22
C ALA A 18 1.31 -0.03 -46.18
N GLY A 19 0.43 -0.30 -45.19
CA GLY A 19 -0.31 -1.55 -45.13
C GLY A 19 0.03 -2.50 -43.98
N ALA A 20 0.76 -2.06 -42.92
CA ALA A 20 0.86 -2.92 -41.73
C ALA A 20 -0.54 -3.27 -41.18
N PRO A 21 -0.84 -4.54 -40.93
CA PRO A 21 -2.17 -4.96 -40.47
C PRO A 21 -2.52 -4.35 -39.12
N LEU A 22 -3.83 -4.11 -38.88
CA LEU A 22 -4.30 -3.57 -37.58
C LEU A 22 -4.27 -4.63 -36.49
N LEU A 23 -4.31 -5.89 -36.84
CA LEU A 23 -4.17 -7.06 -35.97
C LEU A 23 -3.09 -7.96 -36.54
N CYS A 24 -2.06 -8.23 -35.75
CA CYS A 24 -0.93 -9.09 -36.07
C CYS A 24 -0.94 -10.32 -35.17
N ASP A 25 -0.88 -11.51 -35.73
CA ASP A 25 -0.53 -12.70 -34.94
C ASP A 25 0.99 -12.68 -34.67
N ALA A 26 1.37 -12.79 -33.43
CA ALA A 26 2.77 -12.72 -33.01
C ALA A 26 3.64 -13.81 -33.66
N ARG A 27 3.06 -14.99 -33.92
CA ARG A 27 3.76 -16.12 -34.53
C ARG A 27 4.12 -15.86 -35.99
N ASP A 28 3.30 -15.12 -36.71
CA ASP A 28 3.59 -14.71 -38.10
C ASP A 28 4.78 -13.75 -38.19
N HIS A 29 5.19 -13.19 -37.05
CA HIS A 29 6.28 -12.23 -36.93
C HIS A 29 7.47 -12.77 -36.13
N GLY A 30 7.60 -14.09 -35.99
CA GLY A 30 8.78 -14.76 -35.43
C GLY A 30 8.76 -15.00 -33.93
N LEU A 31 7.68 -14.66 -33.23
CA LEU A 31 7.52 -15.10 -31.84
C LEU A 31 7.06 -16.56 -31.84
N THR A 32 7.71 -17.43 -31.08
CA THR A 32 7.42 -18.87 -31.07
C THR A 32 6.47 -19.28 -29.95
N GLY A 33 6.64 -18.69 -28.78
CA GLY A 33 5.84 -19.03 -27.59
C GLY A 33 6.06 -20.48 -27.12
N ASP A 34 7.24 -21.06 -27.36
CA ASP A 34 7.61 -22.44 -27.04
C ASP A 34 8.24 -22.61 -25.65
N GLY A 35 8.47 -21.50 -24.93
CA GLY A 35 9.13 -21.46 -23.62
C GLY A 35 10.63 -21.60 -23.66
N VAL A 36 11.23 -21.82 -24.82
CA VAL A 36 12.67 -22.07 -25.00
C VAL A 36 13.34 -20.97 -25.81
N THR A 37 12.75 -20.61 -26.94
CA THR A 37 13.27 -19.56 -27.85
C THR A 37 13.14 -18.19 -27.17
N ASN A 38 14.19 -17.35 -27.29
CA ASN A 38 14.08 -15.96 -26.83
C ASN A 38 13.21 -15.16 -27.80
N ASP A 39 11.99 -14.87 -27.41
CA ASP A 39 11.01 -14.13 -28.20
C ASP A 39 11.22 -12.60 -28.17
N GLN A 40 12.08 -12.08 -27.29
CA GLN A 40 12.29 -10.64 -27.09
C GLN A 40 12.73 -9.92 -28.37
N PRO A 41 13.71 -10.39 -29.16
CA PRO A 41 14.11 -9.69 -30.37
C PRO A 41 12.99 -9.57 -31.43
N ALA A 42 12.19 -10.62 -31.57
CA ALA A 42 11.04 -10.62 -32.48
C ALA A 42 9.94 -9.66 -31.99
N LEU A 43 9.66 -9.68 -30.69
CA LEU A 43 8.71 -8.74 -30.07
C LEU A 43 9.15 -7.29 -30.26
N ALA A 44 10.42 -6.98 -30.00
CA ALA A 44 10.96 -5.63 -30.16
C ALA A 44 10.85 -5.15 -31.61
N ALA A 45 11.25 -5.97 -32.57
CA ALA A 45 11.16 -5.64 -33.98
C ALA A 45 9.69 -5.41 -34.42
N LEU A 46 8.76 -6.19 -33.92
CA LEU A 46 7.33 -6.03 -34.22
C LEU A 46 6.76 -4.76 -33.58
N VAL A 47 7.13 -4.44 -32.34
CA VAL A 47 6.74 -3.20 -31.67
C VAL A 47 7.25 -1.98 -32.42
N ASP A 48 8.50 -2.00 -32.90
CA ASP A 48 9.06 -0.91 -33.72
C ASP A 48 8.33 -0.76 -35.05
N LEU A 49 8.10 -1.84 -35.77
CA LEU A 49 7.37 -1.83 -37.04
C LEU A 49 5.96 -1.22 -36.90
N LEU A 50 5.24 -1.63 -35.86
CA LEU A 50 3.87 -1.16 -35.63
C LEU A 50 3.82 0.26 -35.07
N GLY A 51 4.82 0.65 -34.29
CA GLY A 51 4.99 2.00 -33.79
C GLY A 51 5.30 2.99 -34.93
N ASP A 52 6.18 2.64 -35.86
CA ASP A 52 6.45 3.44 -37.05
C ASP A 52 5.20 3.60 -37.93
N ALA A 53 4.42 2.55 -38.05
CA ALA A 53 3.17 2.60 -38.78
C ALA A 53 2.12 3.49 -38.08
N TYR A 54 2.05 3.48 -36.74
CA TYR A 54 1.21 4.40 -35.97
C TYR A 54 1.63 5.86 -36.17
N GLU A 55 2.91 6.14 -36.14
CA GLU A 55 3.43 7.49 -36.40
C GLU A 55 3.10 7.99 -37.81
N ALA A 56 3.02 7.06 -38.77
CA ALA A 56 2.72 7.40 -40.16
C ALA A 56 1.23 7.66 -40.45
N ASP A 57 0.31 6.92 -39.82
CA ASP A 57 -1.13 6.96 -40.15
C ASP A 57 -2.07 7.22 -38.96
N GLY A 58 -1.56 7.28 -37.73
CA GLY A 58 -2.33 7.53 -36.51
C GLY A 58 -3.24 6.37 -36.08
N ARG A 59 -3.11 5.18 -36.67
CA ARG A 59 -3.98 4.04 -36.39
C ARG A 59 -3.31 3.06 -35.44
N ALA A 60 -3.91 2.86 -34.27
CA ALA A 60 -3.42 1.90 -33.29
C ALA A 60 -3.53 0.45 -33.80
N ARG A 61 -2.59 -0.38 -33.39
CA ARG A 61 -2.43 -1.76 -33.84
C ARG A 61 -2.31 -2.71 -32.65
N VAL A 62 -2.71 -3.96 -32.87
CA VAL A 62 -2.74 -5.00 -31.85
C VAL A 62 -1.81 -6.14 -32.23
N ILE A 63 -0.90 -6.49 -31.35
CA ILE A 63 -0.16 -7.75 -31.36
C ILE A 63 -0.99 -8.77 -30.58
N HIS A 64 -1.51 -9.77 -31.23
CA HIS A 64 -2.17 -10.90 -30.59
C HIS A 64 -1.15 -12.02 -30.36
N CYS A 65 -1.00 -12.42 -29.11
CA CYS A 65 -0.15 -13.54 -28.70
C CYS A 65 -1.02 -14.77 -28.39
N PRO A 66 -1.08 -15.77 -29.28
CA PRO A 66 -1.77 -17.03 -29.03
C PRO A 66 -1.31 -17.73 -27.76
N PRO A 67 -2.02 -18.79 -27.29
CA PRO A 67 -1.56 -19.59 -26.14
C PRO A 67 -0.13 -20.08 -26.31
N GLY A 68 0.70 -19.84 -25.31
CA GLY A 68 2.12 -20.22 -25.34
C GLY A 68 2.91 -19.58 -24.20
N VAL A 69 4.18 -19.97 -24.06
CA VAL A 69 5.12 -19.38 -23.12
C VAL A 69 6.16 -18.60 -23.91
N TYR A 70 6.07 -17.30 -23.90
CA TYR A 70 6.97 -16.39 -24.59
C TYR A 70 8.15 -16.03 -23.68
N SER A 71 9.33 -16.48 -24.01
CA SER A 71 10.55 -16.19 -23.20
C SER A 71 11.10 -14.82 -23.56
N ILE A 72 11.20 -13.95 -22.56
CA ILE A 72 11.82 -12.62 -22.67
C ILE A 72 13.15 -12.66 -21.89
N ARG A 73 14.27 -12.58 -22.60
CA ARG A 73 15.62 -12.72 -22.03
C ARG A 73 16.51 -11.58 -22.45
N ASP A 74 17.54 -11.34 -21.65
CA ASP A 74 18.67 -10.47 -21.91
C ASP A 74 18.33 -8.96 -21.94
N ALA A 75 17.14 -8.56 -22.38
CA ALA A 75 16.67 -7.19 -22.37
C ALA A 75 15.15 -7.12 -22.31
N GLY A 76 14.61 -6.00 -21.87
CA GLY A 76 13.19 -5.68 -22.03
C GLY A 76 12.89 -5.07 -23.40
N THR A 77 11.62 -4.93 -23.71
CA THR A 77 11.17 -4.29 -24.97
C THR A 77 10.84 -2.81 -24.74
N VAL A 78 11.49 -1.91 -25.45
CA VAL A 78 11.11 -0.49 -25.48
C VAL A 78 9.78 -0.34 -26.18
N TRP A 79 8.79 0.24 -25.48
CA TRP A 79 7.43 0.30 -26.00
C TRP A 79 7.18 1.55 -26.88
N ARG A 80 6.24 1.43 -27.82
CA ARG A 80 5.87 2.48 -28.77
C ARG A 80 4.38 2.82 -28.66
N SER A 81 4.04 4.07 -28.94
CA SER A 81 2.65 4.54 -29.01
C SER A 81 1.84 3.78 -30.06
N GLY A 82 0.56 3.59 -29.79
CA GLY A 82 -0.36 2.92 -30.70
C GLY A 82 -0.18 1.41 -30.82
N VAL A 83 0.71 0.81 -30.03
CA VAL A 83 0.93 -0.65 -30.03
C VAL A 83 0.31 -1.27 -28.80
N SER A 84 -0.61 -2.19 -29.01
CA SER A 84 -1.26 -2.97 -27.96
C SER A 84 -0.79 -4.42 -27.98
N LEU A 85 -0.72 -5.04 -26.80
CA LEU A 85 -0.37 -6.46 -26.62
C LEU A 85 -1.53 -7.19 -25.97
N VAL A 86 -2.07 -8.19 -26.63
CA VAL A 86 -3.23 -8.93 -26.16
C VAL A 86 -2.95 -10.44 -26.27
N GLY A 87 -3.13 -11.14 -25.15
CA GLY A 87 -3.00 -12.60 -25.08
C GLY A 87 -4.34 -13.33 -25.20
N ALA A 88 -4.31 -14.63 -24.98
CA ALA A 88 -5.48 -15.50 -24.93
C ALA A 88 -6.06 -15.70 -23.51
N GLY A 89 -5.51 -15.00 -22.53
CA GLY A 89 -5.87 -15.06 -21.11
C GLY A 89 -4.68 -15.41 -20.22
N PRO A 90 -4.71 -15.00 -18.93
CA PRO A 90 -3.74 -15.45 -17.94
C PRO A 90 -3.72 -16.98 -17.86
N GLY A 91 -2.52 -17.56 -17.77
CA GLY A 91 -2.31 -19.02 -17.80
C GLY A 91 -2.32 -19.63 -19.22
N ALA A 92 -2.95 -18.99 -20.21
CA ALA A 92 -2.88 -19.42 -21.61
C ALA A 92 -1.72 -18.74 -22.35
N THR A 93 -1.59 -17.43 -22.23
CA THR A 93 -0.47 -16.66 -22.78
C THR A 93 0.38 -16.18 -21.61
N ARG A 94 1.63 -16.63 -21.53
CA ARG A 94 2.57 -16.26 -20.47
C ARG A 94 3.87 -15.68 -21.04
N PHE A 95 4.27 -14.54 -20.52
CA PHE A 95 5.60 -13.96 -20.75
C PHE A 95 6.52 -14.32 -19.57
N ALA A 96 7.48 -15.20 -19.80
CA ALA A 96 8.46 -15.63 -18.81
C ALA A 96 9.71 -14.77 -18.92
N LEU A 97 9.93 -13.92 -17.90
CA LEU A 97 11.08 -13.01 -17.85
C LEU A 97 12.28 -13.71 -17.22
N SER A 98 13.46 -13.56 -17.80
CA SER A 98 14.69 -14.11 -17.25
C SER A 98 15.91 -13.28 -17.64
N ASN A 99 16.76 -12.97 -16.66
CA ASN A 99 18.08 -12.37 -16.89
C ASN A 99 19.22 -13.38 -16.74
N ALA A 100 18.92 -14.69 -16.78
CA ALA A 100 19.88 -15.77 -16.61
C ALA A 100 20.79 -15.62 -15.36
N GLY A 101 20.28 -14.96 -14.30
CA GLY A 101 21.03 -14.65 -13.08
C GLY A 101 21.95 -13.44 -13.18
N ASN A 102 21.98 -12.73 -14.31
CA ASN A 102 22.74 -11.47 -14.44
C ASN A 102 22.02 -10.33 -13.71
N ARG A 103 22.35 -10.14 -12.45
CA ARG A 103 21.72 -9.15 -11.55
C ARG A 103 21.90 -7.69 -11.98
N ALA A 104 22.83 -7.42 -12.87
CA ALA A 104 23.09 -6.06 -13.39
C ALA A 104 22.15 -5.68 -14.55
N GLU A 105 21.51 -6.67 -15.17
CA GLU A 105 20.66 -6.46 -16.36
C GLU A 105 19.22 -6.94 -16.09
N PRO A 106 18.39 -6.08 -15.49
CA PRO A 106 16.97 -6.41 -15.27
C PRO A 106 16.20 -6.47 -16.59
N VAL A 107 15.19 -7.34 -16.62
CA VAL A 107 14.41 -7.61 -17.83
C VAL A 107 12.91 -7.44 -17.53
N PRO A 108 12.32 -6.28 -17.81
CA PRO A 108 10.87 -6.09 -17.83
C PRO A 108 10.28 -6.60 -19.15
N LEU A 109 8.99 -6.92 -19.19
CA LEU A 109 8.32 -7.21 -20.46
C LEU A 109 8.33 -5.98 -21.39
N ALA A 110 7.95 -4.84 -20.84
CA ALA A 110 7.93 -3.57 -21.57
C ALA A 110 8.39 -2.43 -20.65
N PHE A 111 9.14 -1.49 -21.21
CA PHE A 111 9.59 -0.31 -20.50
C PHE A 111 9.62 0.93 -21.40
N HIS A 112 9.76 2.10 -20.79
CA HIS A 112 9.95 3.37 -21.46
C HIS A 112 11.44 3.65 -21.69
N THR A 113 11.74 4.57 -22.58
CA THR A 113 13.09 5.10 -22.73
C THR A 113 13.15 6.58 -22.34
N ALA A 114 14.17 6.95 -21.60
CA ALA A 114 14.42 8.33 -21.18
C ALA A 114 14.74 9.31 -22.34
N GLN A 115 14.77 8.84 -23.57
CA GLN A 115 15.15 9.66 -24.72
C GLN A 115 14.03 9.91 -25.73
N LEU A 116 13.18 8.93 -26.00
CA LEU A 116 12.21 9.01 -27.10
C LEU A 116 10.77 8.64 -26.72
N HIS A 117 10.57 7.55 -26.01
CA HIS A 117 9.23 6.99 -25.78
C HIS A 117 8.91 6.92 -24.28
N GLY A 118 7.95 7.70 -23.81
CA GLY A 118 7.60 7.81 -22.40
C GLY A 118 8.62 8.62 -21.57
N ALA A 119 9.39 9.46 -22.18
CA ALA A 119 10.42 10.26 -21.51
C ALA A 119 9.84 11.42 -20.69
N ASP A 120 8.83 12.08 -21.23
CA ASP A 120 8.18 13.25 -20.66
C ASP A 120 6.79 13.47 -21.31
N ARG A 121 6.15 14.60 -21.00
CA ARG A 121 4.83 14.95 -21.54
C ARG A 121 4.80 15.11 -23.06
N GLU A 122 5.88 15.56 -23.66
CA GLU A 122 5.97 15.80 -25.10
C GLU A 122 6.23 14.49 -25.86
N ARG A 123 7.00 13.60 -25.27
CA ARG A 123 7.38 12.31 -25.83
C ARG A 123 6.69 11.16 -25.07
N HIS A 124 5.40 11.33 -24.80
CA HIS A 124 4.61 10.35 -24.07
C HIS A 124 4.26 9.13 -24.95
N LEU A 125 3.89 8.06 -24.27
CA LEU A 125 3.24 6.90 -24.88
C LEU A 125 1.72 7.12 -24.93
N ALA A 126 1.08 6.74 -26.04
CA ALA A 126 -0.37 6.88 -26.16
C ALA A 126 -1.02 5.64 -26.78
N ASP A 127 -2.29 5.43 -26.45
CA ASP A 127 -3.16 4.44 -27.12
C ASP A 127 -2.62 3.01 -27.04
N CYS A 128 -2.14 2.60 -25.85
CA CYS A 128 -1.58 1.28 -25.60
C CYS A 128 -2.53 0.44 -24.73
N THR A 129 -2.78 -0.78 -25.12
CA THR A 129 -3.50 -1.77 -24.31
C THR A 129 -2.61 -2.97 -24.01
N PHE A 130 -2.54 -3.37 -22.74
CA PHE A 130 -1.92 -4.61 -22.28
C PHE A 130 -3.01 -5.45 -21.65
N ALA A 131 -3.38 -6.57 -22.27
CA ALA A 131 -4.53 -7.33 -21.84
C ALA A 131 -4.39 -8.84 -22.00
N ASP A 132 -5.05 -9.57 -21.10
CA ASP A 132 -5.33 -10.99 -21.23
C ASP A 132 -4.07 -11.87 -21.31
N PHE A 133 -3.10 -11.66 -20.43
CA PHE A 133 -1.90 -12.50 -20.32
C PHE A 133 -1.29 -12.50 -18.89
N GLU A 134 -0.31 -13.39 -18.72
CA GLU A 134 0.48 -13.56 -17.51
C GLU A 134 1.91 -13.03 -17.71
N ILE A 135 2.48 -12.44 -16.66
CA ILE A 135 3.91 -12.10 -16.57
C ILE A 135 4.50 -12.85 -15.39
N ASP A 136 5.44 -13.73 -15.66
CA ASP A 136 6.19 -14.50 -14.69
C ASP A 136 7.62 -13.95 -14.56
N GLY A 137 7.89 -13.24 -13.45
CA GLY A 137 9.20 -12.66 -13.12
C GLY A 137 10.08 -13.55 -12.23
N SER A 138 9.70 -14.81 -12.00
CA SER A 138 10.36 -15.70 -11.03
C SER A 138 11.83 -16.00 -11.33
N GLN A 139 12.27 -15.80 -12.58
CA GLN A 139 13.64 -16.01 -13.01
C GLN A 139 14.43 -14.70 -13.23
N VAL A 140 13.90 -13.57 -12.77
CA VAL A 140 14.63 -12.30 -12.77
C VAL A 140 15.26 -12.09 -11.40
N ALA A 141 16.58 -12.05 -11.34
CA ALA A 141 17.35 -11.71 -10.15
C ALA A 141 17.73 -10.22 -10.15
N SER A 142 17.76 -9.60 -8.98
CA SER A 142 18.24 -8.22 -8.80
C SER A 142 18.96 -8.07 -7.46
N ALA A 143 20.15 -7.50 -7.46
CA ALA A 143 20.92 -7.28 -6.24
C ALA A 143 20.36 -6.14 -5.39
N GLU A 144 19.71 -5.16 -6.03
CA GLU A 144 19.11 -3.98 -5.41
C GLU A 144 17.82 -3.60 -6.15
N TYR A 145 17.06 -2.66 -5.60
CA TYR A 145 15.88 -2.16 -6.30
C TYR A 145 16.27 -1.51 -7.63
N SER A 146 15.75 -2.03 -8.72
CA SER A 146 15.90 -1.45 -10.05
C SER A 146 14.52 -1.15 -10.64
N PRO A 147 14.28 0.09 -11.11
CA PRO A 147 13.06 0.41 -11.85
C PRO A 147 12.83 -0.46 -13.08
N LEU A 148 13.89 -1.03 -13.65
CA LEU A 148 13.83 -1.91 -14.80
C LEU A 148 13.57 -3.38 -14.45
N ALA A 149 13.60 -3.75 -13.17
CA ALA A 149 13.24 -5.11 -12.71
C ALA A 149 11.74 -5.28 -12.45
N LYS A 150 10.91 -4.38 -12.97
CA LYS A 150 9.45 -4.42 -12.93
C LYS A 150 8.90 -5.42 -13.96
N GLY A 151 7.66 -5.86 -13.78
CA GLY A 151 6.97 -6.63 -14.84
C GLY A 151 6.64 -5.75 -16.04
N LEU A 152 5.99 -4.61 -15.78
CA LEU A 152 5.77 -3.50 -16.72
C LEU A 152 6.33 -2.23 -16.09
N GLY A 153 7.13 -1.46 -16.86
CA GLY A 153 7.81 -0.26 -16.38
C GLY A 153 7.67 0.92 -17.33
N LEU A 154 6.43 1.39 -17.58
CA LEU A 154 6.15 2.49 -18.50
C LEU A 154 6.03 3.83 -17.76
N GLN A 155 6.31 4.92 -18.48
CA GLN A 155 6.10 6.29 -17.98
C GLN A 155 5.38 7.16 -19.00
N TYR A 156 4.72 8.23 -18.50
CA TYR A 156 3.99 9.20 -19.30
C TYR A 156 3.06 8.54 -20.34
N VAL A 157 2.13 7.72 -19.83
CA VAL A 157 1.16 7.02 -20.68
C VAL A 157 -0.17 7.76 -20.73
N VAL A 158 -0.67 7.99 -21.92
CA VAL A 158 -1.98 8.62 -22.18
C VAL A 158 -2.93 7.60 -22.81
N ARG A 159 -4.15 7.48 -22.30
CA ARG A 159 -5.17 6.54 -22.77
C ARG A 159 -4.68 5.08 -22.77
N GLY A 160 -3.93 4.73 -21.73
CA GLY A 160 -3.45 3.37 -21.51
C GLY A 160 -4.50 2.49 -20.82
N VAL A 161 -4.58 1.23 -21.23
CA VAL A 161 -5.45 0.22 -20.63
C VAL A 161 -4.61 -0.99 -20.21
N PHE A 162 -4.66 -1.33 -18.93
CA PHE A 162 -4.02 -2.53 -18.36
C PHE A 162 -5.15 -3.41 -17.81
N ARG A 163 -5.44 -4.52 -18.47
CA ARG A 163 -6.64 -5.28 -18.15
C ARG A 163 -6.42 -6.78 -18.11
N ASN A 164 -7.02 -7.44 -17.11
CA ASN A 164 -7.01 -8.90 -16.97
C ASN A 164 -5.60 -9.49 -17.09
N LEU A 165 -4.68 -8.95 -16.29
CA LEU A 165 -3.28 -9.38 -16.22
C LEU A 165 -3.05 -10.18 -14.93
N TYR A 166 -2.23 -11.22 -15.02
CA TYR A 166 -1.64 -11.88 -13.86
C TYR A 166 -0.14 -11.63 -13.84
N ILE A 167 0.35 -10.86 -12.86
CA ILE A 167 1.77 -10.51 -12.75
C ILE A 167 2.29 -11.06 -11.43
N HIS A 168 3.36 -11.83 -11.47
CA HIS A 168 3.86 -12.45 -10.25
C HIS A 168 5.38 -12.58 -10.20
N HIS A 169 5.89 -12.62 -8.96
CA HIS A 169 7.28 -12.90 -8.61
C HIS A 169 8.31 -12.01 -9.32
N THR A 170 7.96 -10.79 -9.70
CA THR A 170 8.93 -9.83 -10.24
C THR A 170 9.92 -9.40 -9.16
N ALA A 171 11.16 -9.09 -9.53
CA ALA A 171 12.18 -8.66 -8.58
C ALA A 171 11.89 -7.26 -8.00
N ALA A 172 11.25 -6.39 -8.77
CA ALA A 172 10.73 -5.10 -8.32
C ALA A 172 9.19 -5.04 -8.42
N THR A 173 8.60 -3.88 -8.58
CA THR A 173 7.15 -3.69 -8.70
C THR A 173 6.54 -4.51 -9.84
N GLY A 174 5.42 -5.17 -9.59
CA GLY A 174 4.74 -5.97 -10.60
C GLY A 174 4.25 -5.13 -11.78
N LEU A 175 3.24 -4.29 -11.59
CA LEU A 175 2.82 -3.25 -12.53
C LEU A 175 3.33 -1.91 -11.99
N GLY A 176 4.43 -1.42 -12.54
CA GLY A 176 5.12 -0.21 -12.08
C GLY A 176 5.14 0.86 -13.15
N CYS A 177 3.97 1.46 -13.45
CA CYS A 177 3.82 2.48 -14.46
C CYS A 177 3.64 3.86 -13.82
N ASP A 178 4.38 4.85 -14.28
CA ASP A 178 4.39 6.18 -13.70
C ASP A 178 3.72 7.20 -14.63
N PHE A 179 3.11 8.25 -14.06
CA PHE A 179 2.53 9.37 -14.79
C PHE A 179 1.46 8.94 -15.82
N LEU A 180 0.40 8.32 -15.31
CA LEU A 180 -0.70 7.80 -16.11
C LEU A 180 -1.82 8.85 -16.27
N GLN A 181 -2.13 9.23 -17.51
CA GLN A 181 -3.17 10.20 -17.87
C GLN A 181 -4.30 9.52 -18.65
N ASP A 182 -5.54 9.65 -18.18
CA ASP A 182 -6.71 9.00 -18.79
C ASP A 182 -6.54 7.48 -18.92
N CYS A 183 -5.98 6.85 -17.90
CA CYS A 183 -5.65 5.42 -17.90
C CYS A 183 -6.56 4.62 -16.99
N VAL A 184 -6.68 3.32 -17.30
CA VAL A 184 -7.42 2.35 -16.51
C VAL A 184 -6.56 1.12 -16.24
N ILE A 185 -6.53 0.70 -14.97
CA ILE A 185 -5.96 -0.58 -14.51
C ILE A 185 -7.15 -1.40 -13.99
N ASP A 186 -7.57 -2.43 -14.72
CA ASP A 186 -8.78 -3.21 -14.45
C ASP A 186 -8.49 -4.71 -14.35
N ARG A 187 -8.96 -5.34 -13.27
CA ARG A 187 -8.81 -6.79 -13.04
C ARG A 187 -7.38 -7.29 -13.17
N VAL A 188 -6.44 -6.58 -12.59
CA VAL A 188 -5.04 -6.99 -12.52
C VAL A 188 -4.80 -7.71 -11.20
N LEU A 189 -4.29 -8.94 -11.28
CA LEU A 189 -3.84 -9.72 -10.12
C LEU A 189 -2.32 -9.63 -10.04
N VAL A 190 -1.78 -9.14 -8.92
CA VAL A 190 -0.34 -9.08 -8.66
C VAL A 190 0.02 -9.86 -7.40
N VAL A 191 0.94 -10.81 -7.51
CA VAL A 191 1.27 -11.73 -6.41
C VAL A 191 2.77 -11.87 -6.21
N GLY A 192 3.24 -11.65 -4.98
CA GLY A 192 4.61 -11.94 -4.58
C GLY A 192 5.67 -11.13 -5.32
N CYS A 193 5.34 -9.91 -5.76
CA CYS A 193 6.25 -8.99 -6.44
C CYS A 193 7.15 -8.24 -5.45
N GLY A 194 8.28 -7.70 -5.94
CA GLY A 194 9.23 -6.94 -5.14
C GLY A 194 10.22 -7.79 -4.34
N ARG A 195 10.47 -8.99 -4.75
CA ARG A 195 11.40 -9.92 -4.09
C ARG A 195 12.83 -9.68 -4.56
N GLN A 196 13.55 -8.86 -3.83
CA GLN A 196 14.98 -8.71 -4.03
C GLN A 196 15.75 -9.87 -3.40
N ASP A 197 16.85 -10.26 -4.02
CA ASP A 197 17.67 -11.38 -3.58
C ASP A 197 18.35 -11.18 -2.23
N ASN A 198 18.75 -9.96 -1.92
CA ASN A 198 19.53 -9.66 -0.73
C ASN A 198 18.72 -9.60 0.56
N GLY A 199 17.39 -9.58 0.47
CA GLY A 199 16.52 -9.54 1.65
C GLY A 199 16.64 -8.27 2.51
N THR A 200 17.53 -7.34 2.21
CA THR A 200 17.87 -6.18 3.06
C THR A 200 17.15 -4.91 2.69
N GLU A 201 16.85 -4.69 1.42
CA GLU A 201 16.17 -3.49 0.95
C GLU A 201 14.67 -3.70 0.73
N MET A 202 13.94 -2.62 0.81
CA MET A 202 12.51 -2.64 0.52
C MET A 202 12.32 -2.84 -0.97
N GLY A 203 11.72 -3.96 -1.35
CA GLY A 203 11.35 -4.26 -2.72
C GLY A 203 10.13 -3.47 -3.21
N GLY A 204 9.67 -3.74 -4.42
CA GLY A 204 8.59 -3.04 -5.06
C GLY A 204 7.19 -3.39 -4.54
N ALA A 205 6.23 -2.63 -4.99
CA ALA A 205 4.80 -2.84 -4.75
C ALA A 205 4.20 -3.89 -5.71
N GLY A 206 2.97 -4.31 -5.46
CA GLY A 206 2.19 -5.03 -6.46
C GLY A 206 1.86 -4.13 -7.65
N ILE A 207 1.01 -3.13 -7.42
CA ILE A 207 0.71 -2.06 -8.37
C ILE A 207 1.31 -0.78 -7.80
N GLY A 208 2.31 -0.22 -8.47
CA GLY A 208 2.95 1.03 -8.09
C GLY A 208 2.82 2.07 -9.19
N VAL A 209 2.25 3.22 -8.85
CA VAL A 209 2.05 4.32 -9.80
C VAL A 209 2.74 5.57 -9.27
N GLY A 210 3.76 6.01 -9.96
CA GLY A 210 4.32 7.35 -9.77
C GLY A 210 3.35 8.40 -10.30
N ILE A 211 3.08 9.43 -9.51
CA ILE A 211 2.12 10.48 -9.83
C ILE A 211 2.77 11.85 -9.83
N GLY A 212 2.14 12.84 -10.47
CA GLY A 212 2.59 14.23 -10.51
C GLY A 212 3.22 14.68 -11.83
N GLY A 213 3.53 13.75 -12.74
CA GLY A 213 4.17 14.08 -14.02
C GLY A 213 3.29 14.90 -14.96
N TRP A 214 1.98 14.80 -14.89
CA TRP A 214 1.02 15.57 -15.71
C TRP A 214 0.53 16.87 -15.04
N GLY A 215 1.05 17.20 -13.87
CA GLY A 215 0.63 18.38 -13.13
C GLY A 215 -0.55 18.11 -12.22
N SER A 216 -1.59 18.93 -12.27
CA SER A 216 -2.67 18.92 -11.28
C SER A 216 -3.76 17.86 -11.50
N ILE A 217 -3.82 17.20 -12.65
CA ILE A 217 -4.87 16.22 -12.99
C ILE A 217 -4.25 15.03 -13.71
N GLU A 218 -4.39 13.85 -13.08
CA GLU A 218 -4.09 12.55 -13.68
C GLU A 218 -5.34 11.69 -13.50
N ARG A 219 -6.14 11.54 -14.54
CA ARG A 219 -7.40 10.79 -14.49
C ARG A 219 -7.10 9.30 -14.60
N LEU A 220 -6.75 8.71 -13.45
CA LEU A 220 -6.41 7.29 -13.30
C LEU A 220 -7.49 6.56 -12.52
N THR A 221 -7.95 5.43 -13.04
CA THR A 221 -8.83 4.51 -12.33
C THR A 221 -8.16 3.16 -12.17
N ILE A 222 -8.00 2.71 -10.92
CA ILE A 222 -7.57 1.35 -10.56
C ILE A 222 -8.82 0.64 -10.02
N VAL A 223 -9.27 -0.40 -10.69
CA VAL A 223 -10.57 -1.02 -10.39
C VAL A 223 -10.50 -2.55 -10.42
N ASN A 224 -11.19 -3.20 -9.48
CA ASN A 224 -11.32 -4.65 -9.40
C ASN A 224 -9.97 -5.41 -9.39
N CYS A 225 -8.90 -4.78 -8.90
CA CYS A 225 -7.58 -5.36 -8.85
C CYS A 225 -7.34 -6.11 -7.53
N SER A 226 -6.45 -7.10 -7.58
CA SER A 226 -6.01 -7.83 -6.38
C SER A 226 -4.50 -7.78 -6.25
N ALA A 227 -4.00 -7.38 -5.08
CA ALA A 227 -2.57 -7.32 -4.77
C ALA A 227 -2.27 -8.13 -3.51
N VAL A 228 -1.53 -9.24 -3.68
CA VAL A 228 -1.35 -10.24 -2.63
C VAL A 228 0.13 -10.52 -2.37
N ALA A 229 0.53 -10.49 -1.11
CA ALA A 229 1.86 -10.87 -0.63
C ALA A 229 3.03 -10.16 -1.35
N ASN A 230 2.86 -8.90 -1.76
CA ASN A 230 3.92 -8.11 -2.37
C ASN A 230 4.82 -7.48 -1.30
N ALA A 231 6.07 -7.22 -1.62
CA ALA A 231 7.10 -6.88 -0.64
C ALA A 231 6.83 -5.59 0.13
N THR A 232 6.23 -4.58 -0.52
CA THR A 232 5.89 -3.32 0.15
C THR A 232 4.38 -3.07 0.13
N ASN A 233 3.87 -2.31 -0.78
CA ASN A 233 2.46 -1.96 -0.83
C ASN A 233 1.70 -2.90 -1.79
N GLY A 234 0.45 -3.17 -1.51
CA GLY A 234 -0.42 -3.79 -2.49
C GLY A 234 -0.65 -2.84 -3.66
N ILE A 235 -1.23 -1.66 -3.38
CA ILE A 235 -1.41 -0.56 -4.33
C ILE A 235 -0.72 0.68 -3.76
N PHE A 236 0.15 1.30 -4.54
CA PHE A 236 1.00 2.41 -4.11
C PHE A 236 0.90 3.59 -5.07
N LEU A 237 0.53 4.76 -4.56
CA LEU A 237 0.51 6.03 -5.28
C LEU A 237 1.61 6.91 -4.69
N GLU A 238 2.63 7.23 -5.47
CA GLU A 238 3.81 7.95 -5.00
C GLU A 238 4.07 9.22 -5.82
N LEU A 239 4.01 10.38 -5.18
CA LEU A 239 4.42 11.63 -5.81
C LEU A 239 5.93 11.59 -6.09
N GLN A 240 6.29 11.56 -7.36
CA GLN A 240 7.69 11.43 -7.80
C GLN A 240 8.42 12.76 -7.79
N GLU A 241 7.74 13.86 -8.15
CA GLU A 241 8.35 15.17 -8.20
C GLU A 241 8.10 15.98 -6.92
N SER A 242 9.16 16.27 -6.18
CA SER A 242 9.12 17.20 -5.05
C SER A 242 8.83 18.62 -5.54
N GLY A 243 7.75 19.23 -5.07
CA GLY A 243 7.31 20.58 -5.45
C GLY A 243 6.37 20.64 -6.65
N GLY A 244 6.05 19.51 -7.26
CA GLY A 244 5.02 19.41 -8.30
C GLY A 244 3.61 19.63 -7.77
N LEU A 245 2.69 19.97 -8.64
CA LEU A 245 1.28 20.02 -8.31
C LEU A 245 0.78 18.59 -8.05
N ARG A 246 0.22 18.37 -6.86
CA ARG A 246 -0.37 17.08 -6.50
C ARG A 246 -1.55 16.75 -7.40
N PRO A 247 -1.55 15.60 -8.07
CA PRO A 247 -2.58 15.30 -9.06
C PRO A 247 -3.91 14.94 -8.39
N ARG A 248 -4.98 15.30 -9.08
CA ARG A 248 -6.37 14.92 -8.77
C ARG A 248 -6.89 13.91 -9.77
N GLY A 249 -8.06 13.33 -9.45
CA GLY A 249 -8.78 12.43 -10.36
C GLY A 249 -8.30 11.00 -10.29
N ILE A 250 -7.62 10.62 -9.21
CA ILE A 250 -7.16 9.24 -8.97
C ILE A 250 -8.19 8.51 -8.13
N ARG A 251 -8.55 7.28 -8.54
CA ARG A 251 -9.56 6.44 -7.89
C ARG A 251 -9.07 5.00 -7.77
N VAL A 252 -9.35 4.39 -6.61
CA VAL A 252 -9.11 2.96 -6.34
C VAL A 252 -10.44 2.35 -5.90
N LEU A 253 -11.03 1.49 -6.73
CA LEU A 253 -12.40 1.04 -6.62
C LEU A 253 -12.49 -0.49 -6.59
N GLY A 254 -13.17 -1.06 -5.60
CA GLY A 254 -13.43 -2.50 -5.54
C GLY A 254 -12.19 -3.39 -5.53
N CYS A 255 -11.06 -2.88 -5.05
CA CYS A 255 -9.80 -3.61 -5.04
C CYS A 255 -9.63 -4.43 -3.76
N HIS A 256 -8.82 -5.51 -3.86
CA HIS A 256 -8.45 -6.36 -2.74
C HIS A 256 -6.94 -6.31 -2.49
N THR A 257 -6.53 -6.10 -1.23
CA THR A 257 -5.11 -6.15 -0.85
C THR A 257 -4.93 -7.03 0.38
N GLN A 258 -4.03 -8.01 0.29
CA GLN A 258 -3.82 -8.99 1.35
C GLN A 258 -2.34 -9.35 1.54
N GLY A 259 -1.90 -9.41 2.79
CA GLY A 259 -0.56 -9.92 3.12
C GLY A 259 0.60 -9.08 2.56
N ASN A 260 0.37 -7.85 2.14
CA ASN A 260 1.42 -6.90 1.79
C ASN A 260 1.96 -6.23 3.06
N ARG A 261 3.00 -5.41 2.96
CA ARG A 261 3.39 -4.57 4.09
C ARG A 261 2.30 -3.55 4.39
N PHE A 262 1.86 -2.79 3.40
CA PHE A 262 0.68 -1.93 3.44
C PHE A 262 -0.32 -2.35 2.36
N GLY A 263 -1.61 -2.25 2.65
CA GLY A 263 -2.63 -2.57 1.66
C GLY A 263 -2.66 -1.54 0.53
N ILE A 264 -3.25 -0.38 0.77
CA ILE A 264 -3.30 0.75 -0.15
C ILE A 264 -2.58 1.94 0.50
N SER A 265 -1.65 2.56 -0.22
CA SER A 265 -0.87 3.70 0.28
C SER A 265 -0.99 4.93 -0.61
N ASP A 266 -1.25 6.07 0.02
CA ASP A 266 -1.26 7.40 -0.60
C ASP A 266 -0.05 8.21 -0.12
N TRP A 267 0.88 8.47 -1.04
CA TRP A 267 2.04 9.30 -0.81
C TRP A 267 2.06 10.49 -1.79
N GLY A 268 0.96 11.22 -1.89
CA GLY A 268 1.01 12.48 -2.60
C GLY A 268 -0.18 12.85 -3.49
N ALA A 269 -1.22 12.05 -3.58
CA ALA A 269 -2.42 12.42 -4.31
C ALA A 269 -3.15 13.60 -3.62
N ASN A 270 -3.94 14.34 -4.37
CA ASN A 270 -4.82 15.36 -3.89
C ASN A 270 -6.28 14.93 -4.14
N GLY A 271 -6.98 14.56 -3.08
CA GLY A 271 -8.36 14.09 -3.19
C GLY A 271 -8.48 12.67 -3.76
N LEU A 272 -7.60 11.74 -3.32
CA LEU A 272 -7.71 10.31 -3.65
C LEU A 272 -9.07 9.76 -3.20
N ILE A 273 -9.73 9.00 -4.06
CA ILE A 273 -10.96 8.27 -3.73
C ILE A 273 -10.64 6.78 -3.65
N VAL A 274 -10.88 6.19 -2.47
CA VAL A 274 -10.79 4.74 -2.23
C VAL A 274 -12.15 4.26 -1.74
N THR A 275 -12.80 3.40 -2.50
CA THR A 275 -14.14 2.92 -2.14
C THR A 275 -14.35 1.44 -2.46
N ALA A 276 -15.18 0.79 -1.65
CA ALA A 276 -15.58 -0.61 -1.77
C ALA A 276 -14.38 -1.58 -1.82
N CYS A 277 -13.26 -1.22 -1.20
CA CYS A 277 -12.05 -2.03 -1.18
C CYS A 277 -11.98 -2.93 0.06
N THR A 278 -11.26 -4.05 -0.07
CA THR A 278 -10.97 -4.96 1.04
C THR A 278 -9.46 -4.95 1.31
N MET A 279 -9.06 -4.61 2.52
CA MET A 279 -7.65 -4.51 2.93
C MET A 279 -7.44 -5.40 4.17
N THR A 280 -6.91 -6.61 3.97
CA THR A 280 -6.88 -7.63 5.02
C THR A 280 -5.50 -8.21 5.25
N GLY A 281 -5.18 -8.51 6.52
CA GLY A 281 -3.96 -9.26 6.87
C GLY A 281 -2.66 -8.61 6.39
N ASN A 282 -2.62 -7.31 6.12
CA ASN A 282 -1.38 -6.63 5.77
C ASN A 282 -0.51 -6.44 7.03
N LEU A 283 0.81 -6.44 6.86
CA LEU A 283 1.76 -6.52 7.98
C LEU A 283 1.83 -5.23 8.82
N GLU A 284 1.53 -4.09 8.23
CA GLU A 284 1.56 -2.80 8.94
C GLU A 284 0.17 -2.16 9.01
N ALA A 285 -0.40 -1.80 7.87
CA ALA A 285 -1.72 -1.18 7.84
C ALA A 285 -2.52 -1.56 6.60
N GLY A 286 -3.85 -1.54 6.72
CA GLY A 286 -4.75 -1.69 5.57
C GLY A 286 -4.65 -0.48 4.65
N PHE A 287 -5.01 0.70 5.15
CA PHE A 287 -4.86 1.98 4.46
C PHE A 287 -3.78 2.82 5.12
N HIS A 288 -2.88 3.39 4.31
CA HIS A 288 -1.73 4.14 4.81
C HIS A 288 -1.54 5.45 4.06
N VAL A 289 -1.41 6.54 4.81
CA VAL A 289 -1.04 7.85 4.27
C VAL A 289 0.26 8.28 4.92
N SER A 290 1.29 8.51 4.14
CA SER A 290 2.58 9.00 4.63
C SER A 290 3.35 9.73 3.54
N ALA A 291 4.49 10.28 3.92
CA ALA A 291 5.46 10.89 3.02
C ALA A 291 6.78 10.12 3.03
N LYS A 292 7.46 10.10 1.91
CA LYS A 292 8.83 9.60 1.83
C LYS A 292 9.79 10.70 2.31
N GLY A 293 10.08 10.68 3.60
CA GLY A 293 11.11 11.53 4.19
C GLY A 293 10.79 13.03 4.33
N THR A 294 9.74 13.53 3.71
CA THR A 294 9.34 14.94 3.79
C THR A 294 7.82 15.12 3.76
N THR A 295 7.34 16.21 4.32
CA THR A 295 5.88 16.50 4.42
C THR A 295 5.22 16.84 3.10
N HIS A 296 5.97 17.33 2.13
CA HIS A 296 5.38 17.77 0.87
C HIS A 296 5.05 16.65 -0.11
N THR A 297 5.44 15.41 0.19
CA THR A 297 5.03 14.24 -0.60
C THR A 297 3.87 13.47 0.01
N ALA A 298 3.36 13.85 1.19
CA ALA A 298 2.21 13.19 1.78
C ALA A 298 0.93 13.43 0.97
N GLY A 299 0.00 12.48 0.97
CA GLY A 299 -1.33 12.64 0.44
C GLY A 299 -2.03 13.88 1.02
N ARG A 300 -2.78 14.59 0.22
CA ARG A 300 -3.50 15.80 0.63
C ARG A 300 -4.98 15.70 0.31
N GLY A 301 -5.72 15.37 1.32
CA GLY A 301 -7.14 15.12 1.18
C GLY A 301 -7.43 13.78 0.50
N GLY A 302 -8.53 13.20 0.89
CA GLY A 302 -8.98 11.95 0.31
C GLY A 302 -10.26 11.45 0.96
N ILE A 303 -10.87 10.49 0.30
CA ILE A 303 -12.10 9.83 0.76
C ILE A 303 -11.81 8.33 0.81
N LEU A 304 -11.99 7.74 1.99
CA LEU A 304 -11.96 6.30 2.22
C LEU A 304 -13.36 5.88 2.67
N THR A 305 -14.10 5.20 1.81
CA THR A 305 -15.50 4.90 2.08
C THR A 305 -15.90 3.47 1.72
N ASP A 306 -16.83 2.90 2.50
CA ASP A 306 -17.46 1.61 2.27
C ASP A 306 -16.46 0.44 2.12
N CYS A 307 -15.32 0.54 2.81
CA CYS A 307 -14.26 -0.46 2.78
C CYS A 307 -14.34 -1.43 3.96
N VAL A 308 -13.81 -2.64 3.75
CA VAL A 308 -13.55 -3.62 4.81
C VAL A 308 -12.05 -3.65 5.10
N ILE A 309 -11.67 -3.29 6.33
CA ILE A 309 -10.28 -3.16 6.76
C ILE A 309 -10.08 -4.05 8.00
N ASP A 310 -9.67 -5.28 7.76
CA ASP A 310 -9.76 -6.32 8.77
C ASP A 310 -8.46 -7.09 8.98
N GLY A 311 -8.16 -7.39 10.23
CA GLY A 311 -7.10 -8.33 10.58
C GLY A 311 -5.70 -7.89 10.19
N ASN A 312 -5.47 -6.61 9.88
CA ASN A 312 -4.11 -6.12 9.62
C ASN A 312 -3.28 -6.21 10.91
N LEU A 313 -1.99 -6.47 10.78
CA LEU A 313 -1.18 -6.83 11.93
C LEU A 313 -0.89 -5.65 12.86
N ARG A 314 -0.96 -4.43 12.35
CA ARG A 314 -0.86 -3.21 13.14
C ARG A 314 -2.16 -2.40 13.03
N ASP A 315 -2.17 -1.28 12.35
CA ASP A 315 -3.33 -0.42 12.26
C ASP A 315 -4.28 -0.83 11.12
N GLY A 316 -5.56 -0.60 11.31
CA GLY A 316 -6.48 -0.65 10.17
C GLY A 316 -6.21 0.50 9.22
N ILE A 317 -6.29 1.73 9.71
CA ILE A 317 -6.07 2.98 9.00
C ILE A 317 -4.97 3.75 9.71
N SER A 318 -3.88 4.06 9.01
CA SER A 318 -2.73 4.78 9.53
C SER A 318 -2.51 6.06 8.73
N ILE A 319 -2.80 7.21 9.34
CA ILE A 319 -2.64 8.53 8.71
C ILE A 319 -1.51 9.27 9.40
N GLY A 320 -0.49 9.64 8.63
CA GLY A 320 0.64 10.43 9.11
C GLY A 320 1.09 11.45 8.08
N ASN A 321 1.81 12.48 8.53
CA ASN A 321 2.43 13.52 7.69
C ASN A 321 1.52 14.14 6.62
N THR A 322 0.21 14.20 6.84
CA THR A 322 -0.69 14.89 5.93
C THR A 322 -1.30 16.11 6.62
N PRO A 323 -1.42 17.23 5.92
CA PRO A 323 -2.17 18.38 6.45
C PRO A 323 -3.69 18.15 6.47
N GLY A 324 -4.21 17.09 5.85
CA GLY A 324 -5.66 16.90 5.63
C GLY A 324 -6.13 17.56 4.31
N PRO A 325 -7.46 17.68 4.08
CA PRO A 325 -8.54 16.98 4.77
C PRO A 325 -8.63 15.49 4.40
N TYR A 326 -9.16 14.66 5.29
CA TYR A 326 -9.51 13.26 4.97
C TYR A 326 -10.90 12.91 5.50
N THR A 327 -11.71 12.28 4.66
CA THR A 327 -13.03 11.74 5.04
C THR A 327 -12.97 10.21 5.07
N ILE A 328 -13.23 9.64 6.24
CA ILE A 328 -13.24 8.21 6.52
C ILE A 328 -14.65 7.85 6.94
N ARG A 329 -15.42 7.23 6.03
CA ARG A 329 -16.85 7.08 6.19
C ARG A 329 -17.36 5.68 5.82
N GLY A 330 -18.30 5.18 6.61
CA GLY A 330 -19.02 3.93 6.26
C GLY A 330 -18.15 2.67 6.23
N ASN A 331 -16.94 2.71 6.81
CA ASN A 331 -16.03 1.59 6.76
C ASN A 331 -16.28 0.62 7.93
N ARG A 332 -15.98 -0.65 7.70
CA ARG A 332 -15.82 -1.65 8.74
C ARG A 332 -14.35 -1.84 9.04
N VAL A 333 -13.92 -1.48 10.25
CA VAL A 333 -12.51 -1.52 10.67
C VAL A 333 -12.38 -2.44 11.88
N SER A 334 -11.88 -3.66 11.67
CA SER A 334 -12.01 -4.71 12.69
C SER A 334 -10.77 -5.59 12.83
N GLY A 335 -10.61 -6.17 14.02
CA GLY A 335 -9.62 -7.22 14.25
C GLY A 335 -8.17 -6.83 14.03
N ASN A 336 -7.84 -5.54 13.89
CA ASN A 336 -6.49 -5.10 13.64
C ASN A 336 -5.62 -5.23 14.89
N GLY A 337 -4.35 -5.56 14.72
CA GLY A 337 -3.42 -5.91 15.80
C GLY A 337 -3.00 -4.72 16.66
N ARG A 338 -3.31 -3.49 16.28
CA ARG A 338 -3.11 -2.28 17.08
C ARG A 338 -4.37 -1.43 17.07
N HIS A 339 -4.39 -0.28 16.40
CA HIS A 339 -5.54 0.64 16.39
C HIS A 339 -6.42 0.43 15.15
N GLY A 340 -7.71 0.73 15.29
CA GLY A 340 -8.60 0.81 14.13
C GLY A 340 -8.20 1.97 13.22
N TYR A 341 -8.23 3.18 13.74
CA TYR A 341 -7.71 4.40 13.13
C TYR A 341 -6.58 4.97 13.98
N HIS A 342 -5.51 5.38 13.36
CA HIS A 342 -4.37 5.99 14.02
C HIS A 342 -3.87 7.23 13.26
N GLN A 343 -4.11 8.43 13.85
CA GLN A 343 -3.45 9.66 13.43
C GLN A 343 -2.05 9.66 14.03
N ARG A 344 -1.06 9.25 13.24
CA ARG A 344 0.30 9.02 13.74
C ARG A 344 1.12 10.29 13.88
N SER A 345 1.91 10.37 14.94
CA SER A 345 3.10 11.22 14.99
C SER A 345 4.27 10.49 14.32
N LEU A 346 4.97 11.14 13.41
CA LEU A 346 6.16 10.61 12.73
C LEU A 346 7.45 11.31 13.17
N GLY A 347 7.49 11.74 14.42
CA GLY A 347 8.64 12.43 15.01
C GLY A 347 8.81 13.87 14.50
N SER A 348 10.05 14.29 14.31
CA SER A 348 10.37 15.68 13.92
C SER A 348 10.04 16.06 12.48
N VAL A 349 9.67 15.09 11.65
CA VAL A 349 9.33 15.33 10.25
C VAL A 349 7.86 15.69 10.15
N GLY A 350 7.55 16.94 9.83
CA GLY A 350 6.20 17.41 9.55
C GLY A 350 5.29 17.38 10.77
N GLN A 351 5.67 18.13 11.76
CA GLN A 351 4.87 18.38 12.97
C GLN A 351 3.67 19.30 12.72
N ASP A 352 3.39 19.60 11.45
CA ASP A 352 2.26 20.44 11.12
C ASP A 352 0.97 19.78 11.59
N ARG A 353 0.10 20.59 12.13
CA ARG A 353 -1.23 20.21 12.54
C ARG A 353 -1.99 19.63 11.32
N ALA A 354 -2.64 18.50 11.50
CA ALA A 354 -3.62 18.04 10.53
C ALA A 354 -4.92 18.83 10.69
N GLU A 355 -5.66 19.01 9.62
CA GLU A 355 -6.91 19.77 9.61
C GLU A 355 -8.02 18.96 8.95
N GLU A 356 -9.26 19.18 9.40
CA GLU A 356 -10.48 18.66 8.78
C GLU A 356 -10.48 17.13 8.58
N ILE A 357 -10.12 16.39 9.62
CA ILE A 357 -10.22 14.92 9.62
C ILE A 357 -11.64 14.53 10.01
N VAL A 358 -12.38 13.90 9.10
CA VAL A 358 -13.75 13.42 9.31
C VAL A 358 -13.74 11.89 9.44
N ILE A 359 -14.21 11.39 10.58
CA ILE A 359 -14.40 9.95 10.86
C ILE A 359 -15.89 9.75 11.16
N GLU A 360 -16.65 9.29 10.18
CA GLU A 360 -18.10 9.32 10.22
C GLU A 360 -18.73 7.96 9.89
N SER A 361 -19.69 7.54 10.69
CA SER A 361 -20.54 6.38 10.40
C SER A 361 -19.78 5.06 10.16
N ASN A 362 -18.60 4.87 10.79
CA ASN A 362 -17.83 3.65 10.68
C ASN A 362 -18.21 2.66 11.80
N ASP A 363 -17.94 1.37 11.57
CA ASP A 363 -18.01 0.30 12.57
C ASP A 363 -16.59 -0.16 12.95
N PHE A 364 -16.11 0.31 14.13
CA PHE A 364 -14.81 -0.08 14.69
C PHE A 364 -15.02 -1.15 15.74
N TYR A 365 -14.53 -2.37 15.53
CA TYR A 365 -14.68 -3.39 16.55
C TYR A 365 -13.52 -4.39 16.63
N GLY A 366 -13.26 -4.86 17.84
CA GLY A 366 -12.34 -5.96 18.08
C GLY A 366 -10.89 -5.64 17.73
N ASN A 367 -10.49 -4.37 17.63
CA ASN A 367 -9.11 -4.01 17.44
C ASN A 367 -8.32 -4.21 18.74
N SER A 368 -7.03 -4.56 18.63
CA SER A 368 -6.22 -4.90 19.82
C SER A 368 -5.87 -3.68 20.68
N GLY A 369 -5.74 -2.51 20.09
CA GLY A 369 -5.61 -1.22 20.77
C GLY A 369 -6.92 -0.42 20.75
N ASP A 370 -6.79 0.90 20.72
CA ASP A 370 -7.93 1.82 20.66
C ASP A 370 -8.65 1.73 19.30
N ALA A 371 -9.93 2.05 19.27
CA ALA A 371 -10.61 2.15 17.97
C ALA A 371 -10.12 3.34 17.17
N ILE A 372 -10.03 4.50 17.80
CA ILE A 372 -9.56 5.76 17.20
C ILE A 372 -8.50 6.37 18.12
N ARG A 373 -7.33 6.69 17.57
CA ARG A 373 -6.23 7.29 18.33
C ARG A 373 -5.62 8.48 17.61
N PHE A 374 -5.47 9.58 18.34
CA PHE A 374 -4.83 10.81 17.87
C PHE A 374 -3.49 11.00 18.61
N ASP A 375 -2.37 10.72 17.97
CA ASP A 375 -1.01 10.95 18.44
C ASP A 375 -0.37 12.19 17.78
N ARG A 376 -1.15 12.97 17.02
CA ARG A 376 -0.73 14.19 16.34
C ARG A 376 -1.81 15.26 16.48
N PRO A 377 -1.45 16.54 16.62
CA PRO A 377 -2.40 17.62 16.69
C PRO A 377 -3.34 17.67 15.48
N VAL A 378 -4.63 17.84 15.74
CA VAL A 378 -5.66 17.98 14.70
C VAL A 378 -6.58 19.14 15.03
N ARG A 379 -6.85 19.97 14.03
CA ARG A 379 -7.86 21.03 14.10
C ARG A 379 -9.09 20.65 13.29
N ASP A 380 -10.25 21.05 13.80
CA ASP A 380 -11.55 20.82 13.14
C ASP A 380 -11.82 19.33 12.83
N ALA A 381 -11.38 18.42 13.73
CA ALA A 381 -11.69 17.01 13.60
C ALA A 381 -13.18 16.75 13.86
N MET A 382 -13.78 15.85 13.09
CA MET A 382 -15.16 15.40 13.29
C MET A 382 -15.16 13.86 13.48
N VAL A 383 -15.59 13.40 14.65
CA VAL A 383 -15.79 11.99 14.97
C VAL A 383 -17.28 11.80 15.26
N VAL A 384 -18.05 11.37 14.25
CA VAL A 384 -19.50 11.49 14.28
C VAL A 384 -20.21 10.19 13.91
N GLY A 385 -21.17 9.78 14.74
CA GLY A 385 -22.07 8.67 14.42
C GLY A 385 -21.42 7.31 14.24
N ASN A 386 -20.23 7.07 14.81
CA ASN A 386 -19.54 5.81 14.71
C ASN A 386 -20.06 4.79 15.72
N ARG A 387 -20.02 3.51 15.36
CA ARG A 387 -20.20 2.38 16.25
C ARG A 387 -18.82 1.87 16.65
N ILE A 388 -18.50 1.98 17.94
CA ILE A 388 -17.18 1.63 18.49
C ILE A 388 -17.35 0.63 19.60
N ARG A 389 -16.91 -0.61 19.38
CA ARG A 389 -17.18 -1.67 20.35
C ARG A 389 -16.08 -2.70 20.46
N ASN A 390 -15.92 -3.23 21.68
CA ASN A 390 -15.09 -4.40 21.91
C ASN A 390 -13.63 -4.23 21.47
N ASN A 391 -13.09 -3.01 21.52
CA ASN A 391 -11.69 -2.72 21.24
C ASN A 391 -10.81 -2.94 22.49
N GLY A 392 -9.51 -2.71 22.41
CA GLY A 392 -8.62 -2.95 23.53
C GLY A 392 -8.43 -4.44 23.85
N ARG A 393 -8.45 -5.32 22.87
CA ARG A 393 -8.33 -6.78 23.04
C ARG A 393 -6.97 -7.23 23.56
N GLN A 394 -5.92 -6.43 23.40
CA GLN A 394 -4.58 -6.79 23.84
C GLN A 394 -4.45 -6.61 25.36
N VAL A 395 -4.72 -7.67 26.11
CA VAL A 395 -4.74 -7.65 27.58
C VAL A 395 -3.60 -8.45 28.21
N ALA A 396 -2.88 -9.26 27.44
CA ALA A 396 -1.78 -10.05 27.97
C ALA A 396 -0.69 -9.16 28.58
N PRO A 397 -0.26 -9.42 29.81
CA PRO A 397 0.74 -8.58 30.51
C PRO A 397 2.08 -8.56 29.78
N ALA A 398 2.99 -7.70 30.26
CA ALA A 398 4.39 -7.78 29.86
C ALA A 398 4.94 -9.16 30.24
N MET A 399 5.74 -9.69 29.35
CA MET A 399 6.42 -10.95 29.55
C MET A 399 7.88 -10.80 29.21
N THR A 400 8.70 -11.44 30.01
CA THR A 400 10.12 -11.66 29.71
C THR A 400 10.39 -13.13 29.89
N GLY A 401 11.13 -13.71 29.00
CA GLY A 401 11.57 -15.09 29.12
C GLY A 401 13.05 -15.21 28.82
N HIS A 402 13.72 -16.09 29.49
CA HIS A 402 15.14 -16.33 29.31
C HIS A 402 15.50 -17.77 29.67
N GLY A 403 16.71 -18.14 29.31
CA GLY A 403 17.26 -19.45 29.68
C GLY A 403 17.00 -20.53 28.62
N ASP A 404 17.25 -21.79 29.04
CA ASP A 404 17.28 -22.92 28.13
C ASP A 404 15.90 -23.36 27.61
N SER A 405 14.82 -22.86 28.21
CA SER A 405 13.46 -23.10 27.74
C SER A 405 13.09 -22.32 26.50
N VAL A 406 13.83 -21.23 26.21
CA VAL A 406 13.53 -20.31 25.10
C VAL A 406 14.33 -20.70 23.85
N ARG A 407 13.62 -20.84 22.76
CA ARG A 407 14.20 -21.10 21.43
C ARG A 407 13.69 -20.07 20.42
N TYR A 408 14.57 -19.69 19.53
CA TYR A 408 14.28 -18.79 18.42
C TYR A 408 14.45 -19.52 17.09
N SER A 409 13.53 -19.30 16.20
CA SER A 409 13.69 -19.61 14.78
C SER A 409 13.56 -18.34 13.98
N GLU A 410 13.71 -18.42 12.68
CA GLU A 410 13.52 -17.31 11.76
C GLU A 410 12.12 -16.69 11.85
N LYS A 411 11.13 -17.47 12.31
CA LYS A 411 9.71 -17.08 12.32
C LYS A 411 8.98 -17.40 13.62
N SER A 412 9.71 -17.78 14.68
CA SER A 412 9.05 -18.09 15.96
C SER A 412 9.91 -17.82 17.18
N VAL A 413 9.23 -17.63 18.31
CA VAL A 413 9.77 -17.75 19.67
C VAL A 413 9.01 -18.85 20.36
N VAL A 414 9.70 -19.84 20.88
CA VAL A 414 9.11 -20.90 21.70
C VAL A 414 9.65 -20.77 23.12
N ASP A 415 8.76 -20.62 24.10
CA ASP A 415 9.09 -20.64 25.52
C ASP A 415 8.23 -21.68 26.23
N ARG A 416 8.81 -22.85 26.47
CA ARG A 416 8.10 -23.97 27.08
C ARG A 416 7.60 -23.74 28.50
N THR A 417 8.01 -22.66 29.12
CA THR A 417 7.56 -22.26 30.46
C THR A 417 6.40 -21.26 30.40
N ALA A 418 6.10 -20.75 29.23
CA ALA A 418 5.03 -19.79 29.05
C ALA A 418 3.64 -20.46 29.09
N THR A 419 2.65 -19.67 29.47
CA THR A 419 1.23 -20.02 29.44
C THR A 419 0.44 -18.83 28.91
N TRP A 420 0.72 -18.45 27.67
CA TRP A 420 0.10 -17.28 27.06
C TRP A 420 -1.36 -17.52 26.68
N PRO A 421 -2.24 -16.52 26.83
CA PRO A 421 -3.58 -16.63 26.25
C PRO A 421 -3.47 -16.63 24.71
N ASN A 422 -4.24 -17.47 24.06
CA ASN A 422 -4.26 -17.57 22.59
C ASN A 422 -4.48 -16.18 21.96
N ASP A 423 -3.63 -15.82 21.01
CA ASP A 423 -3.58 -14.51 20.34
C ASP A 423 -3.49 -13.27 21.27
N GLY A 424 -3.21 -13.46 22.56
CA GLY A 424 -3.07 -12.37 23.53
C GLY A 424 -1.90 -11.42 23.25
N HIS A 425 -0.92 -11.88 22.48
CA HIS A 425 0.25 -11.09 22.09
C HIS A 425 0.23 -10.65 20.63
N ARG A 426 -0.79 -11.00 19.85
CA ARG A 426 -0.91 -10.62 18.44
C ARG A 426 -0.78 -9.10 18.26
N GLY A 427 0.05 -8.68 17.31
CA GLY A 427 0.36 -7.28 17.01
C GLY A 427 1.40 -6.63 17.92
N LYS A 428 1.80 -7.28 19.03
CA LYS A 428 2.92 -6.78 19.86
C LYS A 428 4.24 -6.91 19.12
N VAL A 429 5.18 -6.07 19.54
CA VAL A 429 6.57 -6.17 19.13
C VAL A 429 7.33 -6.96 20.19
N VAL A 430 7.85 -8.12 19.82
CA VAL A 430 8.80 -8.85 20.67
C VAL A 430 10.21 -8.29 20.42
N ARG A 431 10.97 -8.09 21.49
CA ARG A 431 12.35 -7.60 21.48
C ARG A 431 13.27 -8.67 22.03
N VAL A 432 14.41 -8.89 21.37
CA VAL A 432 15.47 -9.81 21.81
C VAL A 432 16.80 -9.11 21.58
N GLY A 433 17.35 -8.48 22.61
CA GLY A 433 18.48 -7.58 22.45
C GLY A 433 18.16 -6.42 21.49
N ARG A 434 18.86 -6.37 20.34
CA ARG A 434 18.61 -5.36 19.29
C ARG A 434 17.61 -5.84 18.24
N ALA A 435 17.37 -7.13 18.14
CA ALA A 435 16.43 -7.68 17.18
C ALA A 435 14.98 -7.45 17.63
N ILE A 436 14.14 -7.09 16.70
CA ILE A 436 12.70 -6.93 16.92
C ILE A 436 11.92 -7.71 15.87
N ALA A 437 10.76 -8.21 16.27
CA ALA A 437 9.79 -8.84 15.37
C ALA A 437 8.37 -8.53 15.83
N VAL A 438 7.39 -8.68 14.95
CA VAL A 438 5.97 -8.49 15.27
C VAL A 438 5.30 -9.84 15.41
N VAL A 439 4.54 -10.03 16.48
CA VAL A 439 3.80 -11.27 16.73
C VAL A 439 2.58 -11.31 15.80
N ALA A 440 2.54 -12.29 14.91
CA ALA A 440 1.41 -12.53 14.01
C ALA A 440 0.27 -13.30 14.69
N ALA A 441 0.63 -14.30 15.49
CA ALA A 441 -0.26 -15.13 16.28
C ALA A 441 0.49 -15.71 17.46
N ASN A 442 -0.20 -16.19 18.47
CA ASN A 442 0.41 -17.04 19.50
C ASN A 442 -0.56 -18.07 20.05
N ASP A 443 -0.01 -19.21 20.42
CA ASP A 443 -0.64 -20.17 21.33
C ASP A 443 -0.04 -20.06 22.75
N ALA A 444 -0.15 -21.10 23.56
CA ALA A 444 0.25 -21.06 24.96
C ALA A 444 1.76 -20.90 25.19
N ASP A 445 2.61 -21.39 24.28
CA ASP A 445 4.07 -21.39 24.45
C ASP A 445 4.85 -20.92 23.21
N THR A 446 4.17 -20.63 22.11
CA THR A 446 4.79 -20.28 20.83
C THR A 446 4.27 -18.96 20.29
N LEU A 447 5.16 -18.01 20.03
CA LEU A 447 4.86 -16.83 19.23
C LEU A 447 5.21 -17.14 17.77
N THR A 448 4.23 -17.06 16.90
CA THR A 448 4.43 -17.02 15.46
C THR A 448 4.70 -15.57 15.05
N LEU A 449 5.81 -15.32 14.37
CA LEU A 449 6.25 -14.00 14.02
C LEU A 449 5.88 -13.66 12.58
N ALA A 450 5.44 -12.44 12.36
CA ALA A 450 5.22 -11.92 11.03
C ALA A 450 6.57 -11.69 10.34
N PRO A 451 6.72 -12.05 9.06
CA PRO A 451 7.90 -11.69 8.31
C PRO A 451 8.06 -10.17 8.27
N ILE A 452 9.28 -9.67 8.30
CA ILE A 452 9.58 -8.22 8.20
C ILE A 452 8.93 -7.63 6.94
N ARG A 453 8.82 -8.44 5.91
CA ARG A 453 8.14 -8.17 4.65
C ARG A 453 7.64 -9.48 4.05
N PRO A 454 6.63 -9.44 3.19
CA PRO A 454 6.14 -10.63 2.50
C PRO A 454 7.27 -11.35 1.77
N GLY A 455 7.36 -12.66 1.99
CA GLY A 455 8.38 -13.49 1.38
C GLY A 455 9.78 -13.43 2.05
N ALA A 456 9.99 -12.62 3.08
CA ALA A 456 11.25 -12.63 3.82
C ALA A 456 11.47 -13.98 4.52
N PHE A 457 12.72 -14.41 4.55
CA PHE A 457 13.12 -15.65 5.22
C PHE A 457 12.96 -15.54 6.73
N THR A 458 13.31 -14.38 7.30
CA THR A 458 13.24 -14.12 8.73
C THR A 458 12.18 -13.06 9.06
N ALA A 459 11.61 -13.19 10.25
CA ALA A 459 10.75 -12.19 10.84
C ALA A 459 11.54 -11.13 11.65
N TRP A 460 12.80 -11.34 11.89
CA TRP A 460 13.63 -10.46 12.72
C TRP A 460 14.19 -9.28 11.93
N SER A 461 14.35 -8.14 12.59
CA SER A 461 14.99 -6.93 12.03
C SER A 461 16.52 -7.04 11.91
N GLY A 462 17.06 -8.23 12.03
CA GLY A 462 18.47 -8.56 11.98
C GLY A 462 18.62 -10.08 11.99
N ASP A 463 19.75 -10.57 12.50
CA ASP A 463 19.98 -12.00 12.64
C ASP A 463 18.96 -12.64 13.59
N THR A 464 18.65 -13.89 13.36
CA THR A 464 17.86 -14.70 14.29
C THR A 464 18.56 -14.74 15.66
N PRO A 465 17.85 -14.39 16.75
CA PRO A 465 18.47 -14.36 18.08
C PRO A 465 19.02 -15.72 18.51
N LYS A 466 20.06 -15.68 19.32
CA LYS A 466 20.67 -16.90 19.86
C LYS A 466 19.78 -17.50 20.96
N PRO A 467 19.68 -18.83 21.07
CA PRO A 467 19.02 -19.48 22.18
C PRO A 467 19.49 -18.95 23.54
N GLY A 468 18.58 -18.84 24.49
CA GLY A 468 18.88 -18.34 25.83
C GLY A 468 18.97 -16.81 25.98
N THR A 469 18.97 -16.04 24.87
CA THR A 469 18.88 -14.57 24.96
C THR A 469 17.50 -14.16 25.50
N PRO A 470 17.43 -13.23 26.46
CA PRO A 470 16.12 -12.78 26.97
C PRO A 470 15.27 -12.11 25.90
N TYR A 471 13.97 -12.41 25.90
CA TYR A 471 12.99 -11.67 25.12
C TYR A 471 12.12 -10.79 26.02
N GLU A 472 11.56 -9.75 25.43
CA GLU A 472 10.62 -8.84 26.06
C GLU A 472 9.38 -8.67 25.19
N LEU A 473 8.21 -8.82 25.82
CA LEU A 473 6.91 -8.44 25.26
C LEU A 473 6.36 -7.30 26.12
N PRO A 474 6.01 -6.14 25.56
CA PRO A 474 5.54 -5.01 26.35
C PRO A 474 4.17 -5.28 26.97
N SER A 475 3.90 -4.64 28.10
CA SER A 475 2.54 -4.58 28.66
C SER A 475 1.58 -3.93 27.65
N PRO A 476 0.31 -4.32 27.66
CA PRO A 476 -0.71 -3.50 27.04
C PRO A 476 -0.81 -2.15 27.75
N PRO A 477 -1.27 -1.10 27.09
CA PRO A 477 -1.60 0.14 27.76
C PRO A 477 -2.59 -0.13 28.90
N PRO A 478 -2.40 0.48 30.07
CA PRO A 478 -3.32 0.30 31.20
C PRO A 478 -4.72 0.82 30.87
N VAL A 479 -4.81 1.85 30.06
CA VAL A 479 -6.05 2.41 29.53
C VAL A 479 -6.21 2.02 28.06
N ARG A 480 -7.37 1.53 27.69
CA ARG A 480 -7.75 1.12 26.35
C ARG A 480 -9.12 1.73 26.07
N ALA A 481 -9.14 2.75 25.25
CA ALA A 481 -10.36 3.50 25.01
C ALA A 481 -10.97 3.25 23.63
N GLY A 482 -12.23 3.57 23.49
CA GLY A 482 -12.85 3.68 22.19
C GLY A 482 -12.17 4.79 21.37
N ILE A 483 -12.04 5.98 21.99
CA ILE A 483 -11.35 7.14 21.39
C ILE A 483 -10.26 7.60 22.36
N THR A 484 -9.03 7.72 21.89
CA THR A 484 -7.90 8.26 22.66
C THR A 484 -7.37 9.54 22.03
N VAL A 485 -7.28 10.59 22.83
CA VAL A 485 -6.67 11.88 22.49
C VAL A 485 -5.33 11.97 23.20
N ASN A 486 -4.24 11.79 22.47
CA ASN A 486 -2.87 11.82 22.99
C ASN A 486 -2.04 12.97 22.39
N ALA A 487 -2.70 13.90 21.73
CA ALA A 487 -2.17 15.16 21.21
C ALA A 487 -3.27 16.22 21.26
N GLU A 488 -2.97 17.45 20.87
CA GLU A 488 -3.95 18.51 20.87
C GLU A 488 -5.04 18.32 19.83
N LEU A 489 -6.31 18.32 20.26
CA LEU A 489 -7.46 18.54 19.42
C LEU A 489 -8.01 19.94 19.63
N THR A 490 -8.12 20.73 18.57
CA THR A 490 -8.67 22.09 18.62
C THR A 490 -9.95 22.18 17.81
N ALA A 491 -11.01 22.74 18.38
CA ALA A 491 -12.32 22.93 17.74
C ALA A 491 -12.94 21.62 17.18
N ALA A 492 -12.56 20.48 17.76
CA ALA A 492 -13.03 19.18 17.30
C ALA A 492 -14.46 18.88 17.77
N THR A 493 -15.18 18.07 17.01
CA THR A 493 -16.53 17.59 17.35
C THR A 493 -16.54 16.06 17.47
N VAL A 494 -16.88 15.57 18.66
CA VAL A 494 -17.13 14.16 18.94
C VAL A 494 -18.60 14.01 19.29
N ARG A 495 -19.42 13.47 18.36
CA ARG A 495 -20.87 13.53 18.51
C ARG A 495 -21.58 12.27 18.04
N GLY A 496 -22.61 11.86 18.78
CA GLY A 496 -23.52 10.80 18.36
C GLY A 496 -22.87 9.44 18.18
N ASN A 497 -21.69 9.23 18.78
CA ASN A 497 -21.02 7.94 18.74
C ASN A 497 -21.60 7.02 19.80
N ARG A 498 -21.66 5.73 19.48
CA ARG A 498 -21.94 4.70 20.46
C ARG A 498 -20.68 3.90 20.74
N ILE A 499 -20.21 3.90 22.01
CA ILE A 499 -18.90 3.35 22.42
C ILE A 499 -19.09 2.44 23.63
N TRP A 500 -18.92 1.11 23.46
CA TRP A 500 -19.17 0.12 24.53
C TRP A 500 -18.31 -1.14 24.40
N ASP A 501 -18.29 -1.93 25.46
CA ASP A 501 -17.75 -3.29 25.45
C ASP A 501 -18.75 -4.26 26.06
N ASN A 502 -19.22 -5.23 25.30
CA ASN A 502 -20.16 -6.26 25.72
C ASN A 502 -19.55 -7.67 25.77
N ARG A 503 -18.23 -7.77 25.79
CA ARG A 503 -17.53 -9.05 25.98
C ARG A 503 -17.58 -9.50 27.44
N ASP A 504 -17.30 -10.78 27.63
CA ASP A 504 -17.07 -11.35 28.94
C ASP A 504 -15.74 -12.13 28.93
N PRO A 505 -14.68 -11.64 29.60
CA PRO A 505 -14.60 -10.32 30.26
C PRO A 505 -14.48 -9.16 29.28
N SER A 506 -15.06 -8.02 29.65
CA SER A 506 -14.87 -6.75 28.94
C SER A 506 -13.44 -6.24 29.11
N THR A 507 -12.89 -5.60 28.09
CA THR A 507 -11.49 -5.13 28.09
C THR A 507 -11.31 -3.68 27.63
N GLN A 508 -12.29 -3.06 26.97
CA GLN A 508 -12.30 -1.65 26.64
C GLN A 508 -12.60 -0.84 27.91
N THR A 509 -11.59 -0.18 28.47
CA THR A 509 -11.70 0.45 29.80
C THR A 509 -12.54 1.73 29.78
N HIS A 510 -12.40 2.56 28.74
CA HIS A 510 -13.06 3.87 28.65
C HIS A 510 -13.71 4.09 27.28
N GLY A 511 -14.75 4.89 27.28
CA GLY A 511 -15.35 5.39 26.03
C GLY A 511 -14.43 6.40 25.35
N LEU A 512 -14.06 7.46 26.06
CA LEU A 512 -13.13 8.52 25.64
C LEU A 512 -12.02 8.70 26.68
N TRP A 513 -10.78 8.82 26.23
CA TRP A 513 -9.63 9.14 27.08
C TRP A 513 -8.82 10.29 26.52
N ILE A 514 -8.64 11.35 27.33
CA ILE A 514 -7.67 12.42 27.10
C ILE A 514 -6.46 12.12 27.98
N THR A 515 -5.31 11.85 27.39
CA THR A 515 -4.10 11.48 28.13
C THR A 515 -3.45 12.72 28.76
N ASP A 516 -2.42 12.50 29.56
CA ASP A 516 -1.55 13.56 30.10
C ASP A 516 -0.76 14.33 29.01
N GLN A 517 -0.62 13.76 27.81
CA GLN A 517 0.00 14.38 26.64
C GLN A 517 -1.04 14.99 25.69
N GLY A 518 -2.31 14.66 25.88
CA GLY A 518 -3.42 15.14 25.07
C GLY A 518 -4.06 16.40 25.61
N SER A 519 -4.74 17.12 24.75
CA SER A 519 -5.59 18.25 25.17
C SER A 519 -6.79 18.40 24.22
N CYS A 520 -7.89 18.95 24.75
CA CYS A 520 -9.07 19.32 23.99
C CYS A 520 -9.34 20.81 24.21
N VAL A 521 -9.11 21.61 23.17
CA VAL A 521 -9.31 23.07 23.20
C VAL A 521 -10.51 23.43 22.36
N GLU A 522 -11.50 24.10 22.95
CA GLU A 522 -12.78 24.49 22.29
C GLU A 522 -13.52 23.31 21.62
N CYS A 523 -13.37 22.10 22.14
CA CYS A 523 -13.97 20.89 21.58
C CYS A 523 -15.44 20.73 22.00
N ARG A 524 -16.22 20.03 21.16
CA ARG A 524 -17.60 19.63 21.44
C ARG A 524 -17.70 18.13 21.57
N VAL A 525 -17.94 17.65 22.79
CA VAL A 525 -18.18 16.22 23.07
C VAL A 525 -19.61 16.09 23.56
N VAL A 526 -20.51 15.76 22.66
CA VAL A 526 -21.95 15.87 22.92
C VAL A 526 -22.74 14.71 22.32
N ASP A 527 -23.86 14.37 22.97
CA ASP A 527 -24.83 13.39 22.45
C ASP A 527 -24.22 11.99 22.20
N ASN A 528 -23.18 11.57 22.93
CA ASN A 528 -22.59 10.23 22.79
C ASN A 528 -23.21 9.23 23.77
N ASP A 529 -23.34 7.97 23.36
CA ASP A 529 -23.63 6.83 24.23
C ASP A 529 -22.30 6.14 24.58
N LEU A 530 -21.81 6.36 25.79
CA LEU A 530 -20.54 5.87 26.30
C LEU A 530 -20.70 4.79 27.39
N ALA A 531 -21.91 4.35 27.64
CA ALA A 531 -22.21 3.35 28.67
C ALA A 531 -21.66 1.96 28.31
N GLY A 532 -21.32 1.17 29.31
CA GLY A 532 -20.87 -0.21 29.14
C GLY A 532 -19.38 -0.38 28.86
N ASN A 533 -18.55 0.60 29.21
CA ASN A 533 -17.10 0.44 29.32
C ASN A 533 -16.72 -0.04 30.74
N VAL A 534 -15.52 -0.63 30.90
CA VAL A 534 -15.12 -1.29 32.16
C VAL A 534 -15.00 -0.31 33.33
N ASP A 535 -14.27 0.78 33.12
CA ASP A 535 -13.91 1.69 34.22
C ASP A 535 -14.77 2.96 34.19
N ALA A 536 -14.80 3.70 33.09
CA ALA A 536 -15.58 4.93 32.98
C ALA A 536 -15.96 5.28 31.54
N ALA A 537 -16.97 6.13 31.39
CA ALA A 537 -17.37 6.69 30.12
C ALA A 537 -16.29 7.63 29.55
N ILE A 538 -15.84 8.61 30.36
CA ILE A 538 -14.79 9.57 30.00
C ILE A 538 -13.70 9.59 31.08
N ARG A 539 -12.46 9.60 30.63
CA ARG A 539 -11.28 9.88 31.45
C ARG A 539 -10.51 11.04 30.86
N ALA A 540 -10.24 12.05 31.65
CA ALA A 540 -9.42 13.20 31.27
C ALA A 540 -8.26 13.36 32.28
N ASP A 541 -7.05 12.95 31.88
CA ASP A 541 -5.84 13.20 32.67
C ASP A 541 -5.43 14.69 32.54
N THR A 542 -5.76 15.31 31.38
CA THR A 542 -5.67 16.76 31.18
C THR A 542 -7.10 17.31 31.05
N PRO A 543 -7.52 18.25 31.90
CA PRO A 543 -8.85 18.85 31.81
C PRO A 543 -9.06 19.54 30.45
N PRO A 544 -10.27 19.45 29.86
CA PRO A 544 -10.59 20.19 28.65
C PRO A 544 -10.52 21.72 28.87
N ASP A 545 -10.06 22.44 27.84
CA ASP A 545 -10.00 23.90 27.84
C ASP A 545 -11.14 24.46 26.96
N GLY A 546 -12.19 24.95 27.60
CA GLY A 546 -13.38 25.46 26.90
C GLY A 546 -14.22 24.37 26.21
N GLY A 547 -15.06 24.84 25.28
CA GLY A 547 -15.90 23.95 24.49
C GLY A 547 -17.20 23.53 25.20
N ARG A 548 -17.79 22.40 24.75
CA ARG A 548 -19.09 21.92 25.24
C ARG A 548 -19.06 20.41 25.49
N TRP A 549 -19.33 20.00 26.71
CA TRP A 549 -19.28 18.62 27.18
C TRP A 549 -20.60 18.29 27.88
N GLU A 550 -21.56 17.73 27.14
CA GLU A 550 -22.88 17.48 27.68
C GLU A 550 -23.64 16.39 26.96
N ARG A 551 -24.66 15.85 27.59
CA ARG A 551 -25.54 14.82 27.06
C ARG A 551 -24.78 13.58 26.58
N ASN A 552 -23.75 13.18 27.33
CA ASN A 552 -23.00 11.95 27.12
C ASN A 552 -23.50 10.88 28.07
N TYR A 553 -24.36 10.02 27.58
CA TYR A 553 -24.95 8.94 28.39
C TYR A 553 -23.87 8.02 28.97
N GLY A 554 -23.98 7.68 30.24
CA GLY A 554 -22.99 6.93 31.00
C GLY A 554 -21.91 7.80 31.65
N HIS A 555 -21.90 9.11 31.39
CA HIS A 555 -21.02 10.08 32.06
C HIS A 555 -21.80 11.11 32.88
N ASP A 556 -22.81 11.71 32.26
CA ASP A 556 -23.60 12.80 32.89
C ASP A 556 -24.59 12.26 33.95
N ASP A 557 -24.84 10.93 33.99
CA ASP A 557 -25.71 10.28 34.96
C ASP A 557 -25.02 10.00 36.31
N GLU A 558 -23.72 10.25 36.44
CA GLU A 558 -22.96 10.03 37.67
C GLU A 558 -22.86 11.28 38.58
N GLY A 559 -23.60 12.35 38.24
CA GLY A 559 -23.63 13.63 38.94
C GLY A 559 -24.82 13.84 39.87
#